data_60fbdf397d249322c683470304e5fe25
#
_entry.id   60fbdf397d249322c683470304e5fe25
#
_cell.length_a   1.000
_cell.length_b   1.000
_cell.length_c   1.000
_cell.angle_alpha   90.00
_cell.angle_beta   90.00
_cell.angle_gamma   90.00
#
_symmetry.space_group_name_H-M   'P 1'
#
loop_
_entity.id
_entity.type
_entity.pdbx_description
1 polymer ?
#
loop_
_entity_poly.entity_id
_entity_poly.type
_entity_poly.pdbx_seq_one_letter_code
_entity_poly.pdbx_strand_id
1 'polypeptide(L)'
;MLLSILFALVANSVRADETAVSTAPTMIVVVGASGVEQFEAMFAEWADRWIAAAQQAGLHVVVVGRDTDATESDRQRLRSVIDQAAKSPGIELWLVMIGHGTFDRREARFNLRGPDVSARELADWLKPVDRPMAIINCASASAPFVTALASPKRVLIASTKSGSEQNFARFGEYMSQAIVDSTADLDKDDQTSLWEAFLKAARRTAEYYSTDGRLLTEHAVLDDTGDGQGVRSDQFRGLTPIEQSSDGQPLDGQRAHQWHLVRNVSDQALPLEVRQKRDGLEDAILKLKAQKKTLPPAEYLGQLERLLVELAELNESAGR
;
A
#
# COMPACT_ATOMS: atom_id res chain seq x y z
N MET A 1 -65.61 36.42 -13.08
CA MET A 1 -65.10 35.09 -13.48
C MET A 1 -63.56 35.11 -13.25
N LEU A 2 -63.12 34.64 -12.12
CA LEU A 2 -61.67 34.49 -11.82
C LEU A 2 -61.33 33.03 -12.04
N LEU A 3 -60.37 32.76 -12.93
CA LEU A 3 -59.86 31.42 -13.24
C LEU A 3 -58.58 31.21 -12.39
N SER A 4 -58.71 30.39 -11.36
CA SER A 4 -57.55 29.99 -10.51
C SER A 4 -56.81 28.81 -11.21
N ILE A 5 -55.59 29.05 -11.64
CA ILE A 5 -54.69 28.00 -12.17
C ILE A 5 -53.91 27.42 -10.98
N LEU A 6 -54.17 26.16 -10.69
CA LEU A 6 -53.50 25.37 -9.66
C LEU A 6 -52.20 24.77 -10.30
N PHE A 7 -51.04 25.26 -9.87
CA PHE A 7 -49.72 24.67 -10.22
C PHE A 7 -49.43 23.51 -9.29
N ALA A 8 -49.49 22.28 -9.77
CA ALA A 8 -49.03 21.10 -9.03
C ALA A 8 -47.52 20.98 -9.15
N LEU A 9 -46.80 21.22 -8.06
CA LEU A 9 -45.36 20.94 -7.95
C LEU A 9 -45.19 19.41 -7.82
N VAL A 10 -44.70 18.78 -8.87
CA VAL A 10 -44.24 17.39 -8.81
C VAL A 10 -42.84 17.42 -8.22
N ALA A 11 -42.73 17.08 -6.95
CA ALA A 11 -41.46 16.84 -6.30
C ALA A 11 -40.90 15.49 -6.79
N ASN A 12 -39.98 15.53 -7.74
CA ASN A 12 -39.20 14.38 -8.13
C ASN A 12 -38.15 14.11 -7.04
N SER A 13 -38.49 13.22 -6.10
CA SER A 13 -37.50 12.69 -5.15
C SER A 13 -36.55 11.76 -5.91
N VAL A 14 -35.39 12.28 -6.27
CA VAL A 14 -34.27 11.44 -6.70
C VAL A 14 -33.87 10.60 -5.48
N ARG A 15 -34.36 9.38 -5.38
CA ARG A 15 -33.78 8.36 -4.51
C ARG A 15 -32.38 8.10 -5.04
N ALA A 16 -31.36 8.51 -4.30
CA ALA A 16 -30.02 8.04 -4.51
C ALA A 16 -30.04 6.51 -4.37
N ASP A 17 -29.68 5.84 -5.43
CA ASP A 17 -29.56 4.38 -5.48
C ASP A 17 -28.31 3.99 -4.62
N GLU A 18 -28.56 3.63 -3.36
CA GLU A 18 -27.51 3.25 -2.38
C GLU A 18 -26.83 1.90 -2.68
N THR A 19 -27.07 1.29 -3.84
CA THR A 19 -26.60 -0.06 -4.17
C THR A 19 -25.55 -0.13 -5.27
N ALA A 20 -25.04 0.99 -5.77
CA ALA A 20 -23.90 0.95 -6.70
C ALA A 20 -22.64 0.54 -5.92
N VAL A 21 -22.27 -0.74 -6.00
CA VAL A 21 -20.98 -1.24 -5.52
C VAL A 21 -19.88 -0.43 -6.23
N SER A 22 -19.18 0.43 -5.49
CA SER A 22 -18.09 1.23 -6.05
C SER A 22 -17.01 0.31 -6.60
N THR A 23 -16.73 0.39 -7.89
CA THR A 23 -15.61 -0.30 -8.54
C THR A 23 -14.31 0.51 -8.43
N ALA A 24 -14.34 1.67 -7.79
CA ALA A 24 -13.17 2.50 -7.61
C ALA A 24 -12.17 1.87 -6.62
N PRO A 25 -10.87 2.10 -6.82
CA PRO A 25 -9.87 1.72 -5.83
C PRO A 25 -10.18 2.40 -4.49
N THR A 26 -9.89 1.72 -3.39
CA THR A 26 -10.27 2.17 -2.05
C THR A 26 -9.04 2.28 -1.16
N MET A 27 -8.96 3.33 -0.35
CA MET A 27 -7.99 3.47 0.72
C MET A 27 -8.68 3.50 2.08
N ILE A 28 -8.24 2.63 2.99
CA ILE A 28 -8.62 2.64 4.41
C ILE A 28 -7.45 3.21 5.18
N VAL A 29 -7.64 4.36 5.83
CA VAL A 29 -6.65 4.98 6.72
C VAL A 29 -7.11 4.74 8.16
N VAL A 30 -6.29 4.04 8.94
CA VAL A 30 -6.57 3.71 10.35
C VAL A 30 -5.63 4.54 11.21
N VAL A 31 -6.19 5.41 12.04
CA VAL A 31 -5.45 6.22 13.02
C VAL A 31 -5.66 5.60 14.39
N GLY A 32 -4.60 5.04 14.96
CA GLY A 32 -4.61 4.40 16.26
C GLY A 32 -4.64 5.38 17.43
N ALA A 33 -4.70 4.84 18.62
CA ALA A 33 -4.61 5.63 19.85
C ALA A 33 -3.25 6.34 19.93
N SER A 34 -3.28 7.66 20.13
CA SER A 34 -2.07 8.49 20.24
C SER A 34 -1.42 8.39 21.63
N GLY A 35 -2.22 8.14 22.66
CA GLY A 35 -1.80 8.12 24.05
C GLY A 35 -1.51 9.51 24.63
N VAL A 36 -0.81 10.38 23.90
CA VAL A 36 -0.49 11.75 24.29
C VAL A 36 -0.69 12.73 23.12
N GLU A 37 -0.97 13.98 23.43
CA GLU A 37 -1.30 15.04 22.46
C GLU A 37 -0.23 15.22 21.36
N GLN A 38 1.04 15.09 21.70
CA GLN A 38 2.12 15.19 20.72
C GLN A 38 1.97 14.18 19.57
N PHE A 39 1.65 12.93 19.86
CA PHE A 39 1.47 11.91 18.84
C PHE A 39 0.14 12.08 18.09
N GLU A 40 -0.88 12.65 18.73
CA GLU A 40 -2.16 12.94 18.08
C GLU A 40 -1.97 13.88 16.88
N ALA A 41 -1.28 15.00 17.09
CA ALA A 41 -0.96 15.95 16.02
C ALA A 41 -0.13 15.30 14.90
N MET A 42 0.86 14.49 15.25
CA MET A 42 1.72 13.77 14.27
C MET A 42 0.92 12.76 13.46
N PHE A 43 0.11 11.93 14.11
CA PHE A 43 -0.71 10.91 13.42
C PHE A 43 -1.77 11.56 12.53
N ALA A 44 -2.35 12.68 12.97
CA ALA A 44 -3.28 13.45 12.16
C ALA A 44 -2.60 13.98 10.89
N GLU A 45 -1.40 14.55 10.99
CA GLU A 45 -0.64 15.08 9.87
C GLU A 45 -0.26 13.98 8.86
N TRP A 46 0.18 12.80 9.34
CA TRP A 46 0.51 11.68 8.46
C TRP A 46 -0.74 11.16 7.74
N ALA A 47 -1.86 11.04 8.48
CA ALA A 47 -3.13 10.62 7.89
C ALA A 47 -3.63 11.61 6.84
N ASP A 48 -3.53 12.92 7.10
CA ASP A 48 -3.95 13.97 6.16
C ASP A 48 -3.15 13.91 4.85
N ARG A 49 -1.84 13.60 4.90
CA ARG A 49 -1.02 13.39 3.70
C ARG A 49 -1.52 12.19 2.87
N TRP A 50 -1.80 11.06 3.52
CA TRP A 50 -2.33 9.88 2.83
C TRP A 50 -3.71 10.13 2.24
N ILE A 51 -4.59 10.80 2.98
CA ILE A 51 -5.94 11.17 2.52
C ILE A 51 -5.86 12.09 1.30
N ALA A 52 -5.02 13.13 1.36
CA ALA A 52 -4.84 14.07 0.24
C ALA A 52 -4.30 13.36 -1.01
N ALA A 53 -3.30 12.49 -0.86
CA ALA A 53 -2.74 11.70 -1.95
C ALA A 53 -3.78 10.77 -2.59
N ALA A 54 -4.58 10.09 -1.77
CA ALA A 54 -5.64 9.20 -2.24
C ALA A 54 -6.75 9.96 -2.97
N GLN A 55 -7.13 11.13 -2.47
CA GLN A 55 -8.11 12.01 -3.13
C GLN A 55 -7.60 12.53 -4.47
N GLN A 56 -6.33 12.95 -4.54
CA GLN A 56 -5.67 13.32 -5.80
C GLN A 56 -5.69 12.18 -6.82
N ALA A 57 -5.53 10.95 -6.35
CA ALA A 57 -5.55 9.74 -7.18
C ALA A 57 -6.99 9.24 -7.51
N GLY A 58 -8.02 9.91 -7.00
CA GLY A 58 -9.42 9.52 -7.23
C GLY A 58 -9.88 8.28 -6.47
N LEU A 59 -9.20 7.90 -5.37
CA LEU A 59 -9.58 6.78 -4.54
C LEU A 59 -10.78 7.14 -3.64
N HIS A 60 -11.62 6.14 -3.36
CA HIS A 60 -12.57 6.23 -2.27
C HIS A 60 -11.82 6.07 -0.93
N VAL A 61 -11.93 7.06 -0.05
CA VAL A 61 -11.20 7.07 1.22
C VAL A 61 -12.14 6.82 2.39
N VAL A 62 -11.79 5.85 3.23
CA VAL A 62 -12.47 5.58 4.51
C VAL A 62 -11.47 5.79 5.65
N VAL A 63 -11.83 6.62 6.61
CA VAL A 63 -10.99 6.90 7.79
C VAL A 63 -11.58 6.22 9.01
N VAL A 64 -10.75 5.54 9.79
CA VAL A 64 -11.08 4.92 11.07
C VAL A 64 -10.19 5.53 12.16
N GLY A 65 -10.77 5.85 13.31
CA GLY A 65 -10.00 6.32 14.46
C GLY A 65 -9.90 7.85 14.59
N ARG A 66 -10.61 8.64 13.76
CA ARG A 66 -10.66 10.11 13.88
C ARG A 66 -12.01 10.66 14.32
N ASP A 67 -13.07 9.86 14.24
CA ASP A 67 -14.40 10.27 14.69
C ASP A 67 -14.49 10.18 16.21
N THR A 68 -14.76 11.31 16.88
CA THR A 68 -14.91 11.40 18.34
C THR A 68 -16.32 11.03 18.82
N ASP A 69 -17.30 11.12 17.94
CA ASP A 69 -18.71 10.92 18.25
C ASP A 69 -19.22 9.54 17.76
N ALA A 70 -18.31 8.66 17.33
CA ALA A 70 -18.67 7.33 16.86
C ALA A 70 -19.35 6.50 17.93
N THR A 71 -20.46 5.84 17.58
CA THR A 71 -21.20 4.93 18.46
C THR A 71 -20.59 3.54 18.52
N GLU A 72 -19.75 3.20 17.56
CA GLU A 72 -19.01 1.92 17.51
C GLU A 72 -17.52 2.15 17.80
N SER A 73 -16.84 1.12 18.33
CA SER A 73 -15.39 1.17 18.54
C SER A 73 -14.63 1.18 17.23
N ASP A 74 -13.42 1.78 17.22
CA ASP A 74 -12.54 1.78 16.03
C ASP A 74 -12.32 0.36 15.49
N ARG A 75 -12.21 -0.62 16.37
CA ARG A 75 -12.05 -2.03 15.99
C ARG A 75 -13.28 -2.59 15.26
N GLN A 76 -14.49 -2.27 15.73
CA GLN A 76 -15.73 -2.68 15.06
C GLN A 76 -15.86 -1.98 13.71
N ARG A 77 -15.57 -0.68 13.67
CA ARG A 77 -15.57 0.10 12.41
C ARG A 77 -14.59 -0.45 11.39
N LEU A 78 -13.35 -0.74 11.80
CA LEU A 78 -12.33 -1.33 10.92
C LEU A 78 -12.82 -2.69 10.37
N ARG A 79 -13.37 -3.55 11.22
CA ARG A 79 -13.94 -4.82 10.80
C ARG A 79 -15.05 -4.64 9.77
N SER A 80 -16.00 -3.74 10.04
CA SER A 80 -17.13 -3.46 9.15
C SER A 80 -16.66 -2.98 7.78
N VAL A 81 -15.66 -2.07 7.72
CA VAL A 81 -15.10 -1.56 6.49
C VAL A 81 -14.37 -2.65 5.69
N ILE A 82 -13.62 -3.52 6.36
CA ILE A 82 -12.99 -4.69 5.71
C ILE A 82 -14.03 -5.66 5.16
N ASP A 83 -15.09 -5.94 5.91
CA ASP A 83 -16.19 -6.81 5.46
C ASP A 83 -16.94 -6.23 4.25
N GLN A 84 -17.06 -4.90 4.15
CA GLN A 84 -17.58 -4.22 2.97
C GLN A 84 -16.64 -4.34 1.79
N ALA A 85 -15.33 -4.10 2.01
CA ALA A 85 -14.31 -4.24 0.98
C ALA A 85 -14.23 -5.67 0.42
N ALA A 86 -14.48 -6.69 1.24
CA ALA A 86 -14.52 -8.10 0.82
C ALA A 86 -15.69 -8.41 -0.13
N LYS A 87 -16.79 -7.65 -0.04
CA LYS A 87 -17.98 -7.82 -0.91
C LYS A 87 -17.87 -7.05 -2.21
N SER A 88 -16.95 -6.10 -2.29
CA SER A 88 -16.81 -5.24 -3.47
C SER A 88 -15.75 -5.83 -4.40
N PRO A 89 -16.11 -6.25 -5.63
CA PRO A 89 -15.13 -6.58 -6.65
C PRO A 89 -14.37 -5.29 -6.96
N GLY A 90 -13.14 -5.23 -6.54
CA GLY A 90 -12.39 -4.00 -6.66
C GLY A 90 -11.06 -4.17 -7.34
N ILE A 91 -10.53 -3.07 -7.83
CA ILE A 91 -9.24 -3.03 -8.50
C ILE A 91 -8.16 -3.17 -7.42
N GLU A 92 -7.97 -2.17 -6.59
CA GLU A 92 -6.92 -2.15 -5.58
C GLU A 92 -7.49 -1.74 -4.21
N LEU A 93 -6.92 -2.28 -3.15
CA LEU A 93 -7.23 -1.87 -1.77
C LEU A 93 -5.95 -1.45 -1.06
N TRP A 94 -5.95 -0.25 -0.52
CA TRP A 94 -4.90 0.28 0.32
C TRP A 94 -5.35 0.26 1.78
N LEU A 95 -4.53 -0.28 2.67
CA LEU A 95 -4.73 -0.21 4.12
C LEU A 95 -3.50 0.44 4.76
N VAL A 96 -3.67 1.65 5.26
CA VAL A 96 -2.62 2.41 5.94
C VAL A 96 -2.93 2.49 7.41
N MET A 97 -2.05 1.99 8.26
CA MET A 97 -2.20 1.92 9.71
C MET A 97 -1.17 2.84 10.37
N ILE A 98 -1.63 3.92 10.98
CA ILE A 98 -0.82 4.98 11.60
C ILE A 98 -1.07 4.98 13.10
N GLY A 99 -0.06 4.68 13.90
CA GLY A 99 -0.26 4.56 15.35
C GLY A 99 0.88 3.87 16.06
N HIS A 100 0.60 3.45 17.27
CA HIS A 100 1.49 2.62 18.07
C HIS A 100 1.19 1.13 17.89
N GLY A 101 2.18 0.31 18.17
CA GLY A 101 2.03 -1.14 18.23
C GLY A 101 2.71 -1.72 19.46
N THR A 102 2.21 -2.83 19.92
CA THR A 102 2.71 -3.57 21.07
C THR A 102 3.02 -5.01 20.71
N PHE A 103 3.97 -5.63 21.41
CA PHE A 103 4.31 -7.04 21.27
C PHE A 103 4.62 -7.68 22.62
N ASP A 104 3.88 -8.71 22.96
CA ASP A 104 4.02 -9.43 24.25
C ASP A 104 4.88 -10.70 24.13
N ARG A 105 5.73 -10.82 23.11
CA ARG A 105 6.53 -11.98 22.69
C ARG A 105 5.75 -13.11 22.04
N ARG A 106 4.44 -13.01 21.96
CA ARG A 106 3.55 -14.03 21.33
C ARG A 106 2.73 -13.42 20.20
N GLU A 107 2.19 -12.22 20.44
CA GLU A 107 1.28 -11.56 19.55
C GLU A 107 1.60 -10.07 19.42
N ALA A 108 1.62 -9.59 18.20
CA ALA A 108 1.70 -8.16 17.91
C ALA A 108 0.30 -7.59 17.75
N ARG A 109 0.09 -6.39 18.30
CA ARG A 109 -1.17 -5.65 18.20
C ARG A 109 -0.93 -4.24 17.71
N PHE A 110 -1.85 -3.77 16.91
CA PHE A 110 -1.98 -2.36 16.56
C PHE A 110 -2.95 -1.70 17.56
N ASN A 111 -2.51 -0.61 18.17
CA ASN A 111 -3.23 0.02 19.27
C ASN A 111 -4.32 0.95 18.74
N LEU A 112 -5.58 0.60 18.97
CA LEU A 112 -6.75 1.39 18.61
C LEU A 112 -7.30 2.14 19.84
N ARG A 113 -8.18 3.11 19.61
CA ARG A 113 -9.00 3.66 20.70
C ARG A 113 -10.03 2.59 21.11
N GLY A 114 -9.83 2.01 22.27
CA GLY A 114 -10.58 0.85 22.76
C GLY A 114 -9.81 -0.45 22.58
N PRO A 115 -10.46 -1.57 22.23
CA PRO A 115 -9.75 -2.83 22.04
C PRO A 115 -8.83 -2.81 20.83
N ASP A 116 -7.58 -3.23 21.01
CA ASP A 116 -6.59 -3.36 19.95
C ASP A 116 -6.95 -4.45 18.94
N VAL A 117 -6.29 -4.42 17.77
CA VAL A 117 -6.36 -5.48 16.77
C VAL A 117 -5.04 -6.21 16.67
N SER A 118 -5.07 -7.54 16.81
CA SER A 118 -3.87 -8.35 16.64
C SER A 118 -3.60 -8.68 15.18
N ALA A 119 -2.34 -9.02 14.88
CA ALA A 119 -1.93 -9.44 13.54
C ALA A 119 -2.74 -10.64 13.03
N ARG A 120 -3.04 -11.60 13.92
CA ARG A 120 -3.86 -12.79 13.61
C ARG A 120 -5.30 -12.41 13.29
N GLU A 121 -5.93 -11.58 14.12
CA GLU A 121 -7.31 -11.14 13.89
C GLU A 121 -7.44 -10.38 12.57
N LEU A 122 -6.51 -9.47 12.29
CA LEU A 122 -6.49 -8.75 11.02
C LEU A 122 -6.32 -9.71 9.84
N ALA A 123 -5.46 -10.71 9.96
CA ALA A 123 -5.28 -11.75 8.95
C ALA A 123 -6.60 -12.51 8.70
N ASP A 124 -7.31 -12.90 9.77
CA ASP A 124 -8.60 -13.58 9.65
C ASP A 124 -9.67 -12.69 8.98
N TRP A 125 -9.67 -11.39 9.27
CA TRP A 125 -10.60 -10.45 8.66
C TRP A 125 -10.30 -10.23 7.17
N LEU A 126 -9.04 -10.29 6.76
CA LEU A 126 -8.61 -10.08 5.39
C LEU A 126 -8.63 -11.34 4.52
N LYS A 127 -8.91 -12.53 5.08
CA LYS A 127 -9.04 -13.78 4.30
C LYS A 127 -10.08 -13.72 3.17
N PRO A 128 -11.28 -13.14 3.39
CA PRO A 128 -12.29 -13.05 2.33
C PRO A 128 -12.01 -12.01 1.27
N VAL A 129 -11.02 -11.15 1.46
CA VAL A 129 -10.70 -10.05 0.53
C VAL A 129 -9.85 -10.61 -0.61
N ASP A 130 -10.51 -10.90 -1.75
CA ASP A 130 -9.86 -11.46 -2.94
C ASP A 130 -9.57 -10.38 -3.99
N ARG A 131 -8.78 -9.38 -3.63
CA ARG A 131 -8.32 -8.29 -4.51
C ARG A 131 -6.88 -7.92 -4.16
N PRO A 132 -6.11 -7.34 -5.11
CA PRO A 132 -4.76 -6.87 -4.81
C PRO A 132 -4.78 -5.83 -3.67
N MET A 133 -3.83 -5.94 -2.73
CA MET A 133 -3.77 -5.06 -1.56
C MET A 133 -2.36 -4.53 -1.31
N ALA A 134 -2.27 -3.24 -0.95
CA ALA A 134 -1.10 -2.67 -0.30
C ALA A 134 -1.44 -2.39 1.17
N ILE A 135 -0.65 -2.94 2.08
CA ILE A 135 -0.83 -2.76 3.54
C ILE A 135 0.42 -2.12 4.09
N ILE A 136 0.30 -0.91 4.61
CA ILE A 136 1.39 -0.13 5.18
C ILE A 136 1.14 0.03 6.68
N ASN A 137 1.90 -0.67 7.51
CA ASN A 137 1.82 -0.59 8.96
C ASN A 137 2.95 0.30 9.50
N CYS A 138 2.60 1.53 9.87
CA CYS A 138 3.52 2.54 10.38
C CYS A 138 3.79 2.46 11.88
N ALA A 139 3.31 1.41 12.56
CA ALA A 139 3.46 1.25 14.00
C ALA A 139 4.78 0.59 14.39
N SER A 140 5.21 0.77 15.64
CA SER A 140 6.24 -0.06 16.26
C SER A 140 5.80 -1.53 16.34
N ALA A 141 6.75 -2.44 16.50
CA ALA A 141 6.49 -3.90 16.59
C ALA A 141 5.66 -4.48 15.42
N SER A 142 5.72 -3.87 14.23
CA SER A 142 4.83 -4.16 13.10
C SER A 142 5.25 -5.37 12.25
N ALA A 143 6.51 -5.83 12.30
CA ALA A 143 6.97 -6.96 11.48
C ALA A 143 6.13 -8.25 11.60
N PRO A 144 5.58 -8.65 12.78
CA PRO A 144 4.74 -9.84 12.85
C PRO A 144 3.47 -9.75 12.00
N PHE A 145 3.02 -8.54 11.63
CA PHE A 145 1.92 -8.37 10.69
C PHE A 145 2.34 -8.80 9.28
N VAL A 146 3.60 -8.59 8.86
CA VAL A 146 4.10 -9.06 7.56
C VAL A 146 3.93 -10.57 7.46
N THR A 147 4.46 -11.32 8.41
CA THR A 147 4.30 -12.78 8.44
C THR A 147 2.84 -13.24 8.49
N ALA A 148 2.00 -12.58 9.31
CA ALA A 148 0.61 -12.98 9.49
C ALA A 148 -0.28 -12.67 8.26
N LEU A 149 0.05 -11.60 7.53
CA LEU A 149 -0.74 -11.09 6.40
C LEU A 149 -0.19 -11.53 5.03
N ALA A 150 0.93 -12.26 5.00
CA ALA A 150 1.59 -12.69 3.78
C ALA A 150 0.63 -13.37 2.80
N SER A 151 0.68 -12.96 1.53
CA SER A 151 -0.15 -13.51 0.45
C SER A 151 0.38 -13.06 -0.91
N PRO A 152 0.31 -13.89 -1.96
CA PRO A 152 0.75 -13.55 -3.30
C PRO A 152 0.06 -12.33 -3.92
N LYS A 153 -1.06 -11.86 -3.36
CA LYS A 153 -1.81 -10.69 -3.85
C LYS A 153 -1.56 -9.42 -3.01
N ARG A 154 -0.60 -9.46 -2.09
CA ARG A 154 -0.38 -8.36 -1.15
C ARG A 154 1.03 -7.81 -1.26
N VAL A 155 1.14 -6.48 -1.15
CA VAL A 155 2.36 -5.76 -0.85
C VAL A 155 2.27 -5.33 0.61
N LEU A 156 3.21 -5.77 1.44
CA LEU A 156 3.22 -5.51 2.88
C LEU A 156 4.42 -4.68 3.24
N ILE A 157 4.20 -3.57 3.92
CA ILE A 157 5.25 -2.71 4.47
C ILE A 157 5.04 -2.58 5.98
N ALA A 158 6.10 -2.80 6.74
CA ALA A 158 6.14 -2.59 8.17
C ALA A 158 7.28 -1.66 8.56
N SER A 159 7.08 -0.81 9.56
CA SER A 159 8.10 0.12 10.07
C SER A 159 9.26 -0.57 10.78
N THR A 160 9.08 -1.82 11.20
CA THR A 160 10.05 -2.56 12.02
C THR A 160 10.33 -3.93 11.42
N LYS A 161 11.54 -4.46 11.65
CA LYS A 161 11.95 -5.82 11.20
C LYS A 161 11.59 -6.93 12.19
N SER A 162 11.15 -6.55 13.40
CA SER A 162 10.77 -7.53 14.43
C SER A 162 9.76 -6.95 15.40
N GLY A 163 9.03 -7.81 16.11
CA GLY A 163 8.15 -7.40 17.20
C GLY A 163 8.88 -6.79 18.40
N SER A 164 10.20 -7.00 18.52
CA SER A 164 11.00 -6.42 19.62
C SER A 164 11.41 -4.96 19.39
N GLU A 165 11.23 -4.42 18.19
CA GLU A 165 11.44 -2.99 17.91
C GLU A 165 10.18 -2.21 18.34
N GLN A 166 10.11 -1.88 19.65
CA GLN A 166 8.92 -1.30 20.29
C GLN A 166 9.05 0.21 20.54
N ASN A 167 10.17 0.82 20.20
CA ASN A 167 10.31 2.27 20.26
C ASN A 167 9.36 2.93 19.25
N PHE A 168 8.99 4.20 19.52
CA PHE A 168 8.18 4.96 18.57
C PHE A 168 8.82 4.96 17.18
N ALA A 169 8.07 4.51 16.18
CA ALA A 169 8.54 4.42 14.82
C ALA A 169 8.27 5.74 14.06
N ARG A 170 9.31 6.27 13.41
CA ARG A 170 9.23 7.49 12.59
C ARG A 170 9.07 7.22 11.10
N PHE A 171 9.27 5.98 10.70
CA PHE A 171 9.13 5.57 9.31
C PHE A 171 7.82 6.05 8.66
N GLY A 172 6.71 6.02 9.42
CA GLY A 172 5.39 6.47 8.93
C GLY A 172 5.34 7.95 8.54
N GLU A 173 6.10 8.81 9.22
CA GLU A 173 6.28 10.21 8.84
C GLU A 173 6.88 10.33 7.43
N TYR A 174 8.01 9.67 7.21
CA TYR A 174 8.72 9.74 5.94
C TYR A 174 8.03 8.99 4.82
N MET A 175 7.32 7.91 5.13
CA MET A 175 6.53 7.16 4.16
C MET A 175 5.35 7.98 3.63
N SER A 176 4.63 8.69 4.51
CA SER A 176 3.54 9.59 4.13
C SER A 176 4.00 10.77 3.26
N GLN A 177 5.26 11.19 3.39
CA GLN A 177 5.88 12.20 2.54
C GLN A 177 6.34 11.61 1.21
N ALA A 178 7.02 10.45 1.26
CA ALA A 178 7.68 9.86 0.11
C ALA A 178 6.70 9.39 -0.99
N ILE A 179 5.50 8.96 -0.61
CA ILE A 179 4.53 8.37 -1.56
C ILE A 179 4.04 9.35 -2.65
N VAL A 180 4.20 10.66 -2.43
CA VAL A 180 3.85 11.72 -3.40
C VAL A 180 5.05 12.57 -3.80
N ASP A 181 6.25 12.19 -3.38
CA ASP A 181 7.45 12.98 -3.60
C ASP A 181 8.13 12.58 -4.92
N SER A 182 7.99 13.41 -5.96
CA SER A 182 8.61 13.18 -7.26
C SER A 182 10.14 12.99 -7.22
N THR A 183 10.82 13.42 -6.14
CA THR A 183 12.25 13.15 -5.97
C THR A 183 12.55 11.73 -5.46
N ALA A 184 11.51 10.92 -5.21
CA ALA A 184 11.64 9.48 -4.95
C ALA A 184 11.74 8.66 -6.24
N ASP A 185 11.25 9.18 -7.35
CA ASP A 185 11.33 8.56 -8.68
C ASP A 185 12.79 8.28 -9.07
N LEU A 186 13.20 7.01 -9.00
CA LEU A 186 14.56 6.55 -9.24
C LEU A 186 14.80 6.10 -10.67
N ASP A 187 13.78 5.59 -11.36
CA ASP A 187 13.86 5.12 -12.75
C ASP A 187 13.41 6.16 -13.78
N LYS A 188 12.91 7.32 -13.29
CA LYS A 188 12.56 8.47 -14.10
C LYS A 188 11.39 8.22 -15.06
N ASP A 189 10.38 7.52 -14.58
CA ASP A 189 9.12 7.28 -15.29
C ASP A 189 8.03 8.33 -15.00
N ASP A 190 8.40 9.42 -14.28
CA ASP A 190 7.53 10.54 -13.86
C ASP A 190 6.42 10.14 -12.85
N GLN A 191 6.65 9.09 -12.08
CA GLN A 191 5.79 8.71 -10.96
C GLN A 191 6.63 8.14 -9.80
N THR A 192 6.01 7.96 -8.65
CA THR A 192 6.66 7.33 -7.50
C THR A 192 5.94 6.03 -7.17
N SER A 193 6.62 4.93 -7.33
CA SER A 193 6.13 3.62 -6.93
C SER A 193 6.16 3.44 -5.42
N LEU A 194 5.38 2.48 -4.92
CA LEU A 194 5.40 2.11 -3.50
C LEU A 194 6.78 1.60 -3.04
N TRP A 195 7.52 0.95 -3.95
CA TRP A 195 8.89 0.51 -3.71
C TRP A 195 9.85 1.69 -3.52
N GLU A 196 9.82 2.67 -4.39
CA GLU A 196 10.67 3.87 -4.33
C GLU A 196 10.35 4.72 -3.10
N ALA A 197 9.05 4.86 -2.78
CA ALA A 197 8.60 5.52 -1.57
C ALA A 197 9.14 4.81 -0.31
N PHE A 198 9.11 3.47 -0.27
CA PHE A 198 9.68 2.66 0.81
C PHE A 198 11.19 2.88 0.96
N LEU A 199 11.96 2.81 -0.14
CA LEU A 199 13.40 3.02 -0.14
C LEU A 199 13.76 4.41 0.38
N LYS A 200 13.06 5.45 -0.10
CA LYS A 200 13.28 6.84 0.33
C LYS A 200 12.90 7.03 1.79
N ALA A 201 11.76 6.52 2.23
CA ALA A 201 11.31 6.63 3.61
C ALA A 201 12.29 5.95 4.58
N ALA A 202 12.74 4.73 4.27
CA ALA A 202 13.70 3.99 5.08
C ALA A 202 15.06 4.72 5.18
N ARG A 203 15.53 5.31 4.07
CA ARG A 203 16.76 6.11 4.06
C ARG A 203 16.60 7.36 4.94
N ARG A 204 15.51 8.11 4.80
CA ARG A 204 15.25 9.31 5.62
C ARG A 204 15.10 8.98 7.10
N THR A 205 14.52 7.83 7.43
CA THR A 205 14.47 7.32 8.79
C THR A 205 15.88 7.13 9.36
N ALA A 206 16.76 6.45 8.61
CA ALA A 206 18.15 6.26 9.05
C ALA A 206 18.92 7.60 9.17
N GLU A 207 18.71 8.53 8.22
CA GLU A 207 19.29 9.88 8.26
C GLU A 207 18.86 10.65 9.53
N TYR A 208 17.59 10.57 9.92
CA TYR A 208 17.08 11.20 11.14
C TYR A 208 17.86 10.73 12.39
N TYR A 209 18.03 9.42 12.56
CA TYR A 209 18.77 8.88 13.72
C TYR A 209 20.25 9.26 13.67
N SER A 210 20.88 9.19 12.51
CA SER A 210 22.31 9.52 12.36
C SER A 210 22.60 11.01 12.60
N THR A 211 21.72 11.91 12.17
CA THR A 211 21.85 13.36 12.38
C THR A 211 21.83 13.72 13.87
N ASP A 212 20.99 13.03 14.65
CA ASP A 212 20.90 13.21 16.10
C ASP A 212 21.96 12.42 16.87
N GLY A 213 22.89 11.73 16.19
CA GLY A 213 23.89 10.87 16.82
C GLY A 213 23.29 9.67 17.57
N ARG A 214 22.08 9.24 17.20
CA ARG A 214 21.35 8.13 17.84
C ARG A 214 21.50 6.85 17.04
N LEU A 215 21.40 5.73 17.75
CA LEU A 215 21.31 4.42 17.09
C LEU A 215 19.93 4.27 16.43
N LEU A 216 19.92 3.72 15.22
CA LEU A 216 18.69 3.35 14.51
C LEU A 216 17.98 2.23 15.29
N THR A 217 16.74 2.48 15.75
CA THR A 217 15.94 1.55 16.56
C THR A 217 14.73 0.98 15.83
N GLU A 218 14.58 1.31 14.56
CA GLU A 218 13.54 0.79 13.66
C GLU A 218 14.14 0.47 12.31
N HIS A 219 13.75 -0.65 11.73
CA HIS A 219 14.21 -1.10 10.41
C HIS A 219 13.01 -1.55 9.60
N ALA A 220 12.56 -0.69 8.71
CA ALA A 220 11.42 -1.00 7.87
C ALA A 220 11.70 -2.18 6.93
N VAL A 221 10.67 -2.98 6.70
CA VAL A 221 10.70 -4.15 5.81
C VAL A 221 9.53 -4.13 4.84
N LEU A 222 9.74 -4.74 3.67
CA LEU A 222 8.73 -4.93 2.63
C LEU A 222 8.71 -6.38 2.20
N ASP A 223 7.50 -6.98 2.11
CA ASP A 223 7.23 -8.28 1.49
C ASP A 223 6.18 -8.09 0.39
N ASP A 224 6.51 -8.46 -0.83
CA ASP A 224 5.58 -8.48 -1.96
C ASP A 224 5.59 -9.81 -2.73
N THR A 225 6.42 -10.76 -2.30
CA THR A 225 6.41 -12.14 -2.78
C THR A 225 5.34 -12.98 -2.10
N GLY A 226 4.96 -12.60 -0.87
CA GLY A 226 3.96 -13.28 -0.05
C GLY A 226 4.54 -14.46 0.74
N ASP A 227 5.85 -14.49 0.94
CA ASP A 227 6.53 -15.52 1.74
C ASP A 227 6.58 -15.17 3.25
N GLY A 228 6.20 -13.94 3.61
CA GLY A 228 6.18 -13.45 4.98
C GLY A 228 7.56 -13.06 5.53
N GLN A 229 8.57 -12.97 4.65
CA GLN A 229 9.92 -12.56 4.99
C GLN A 229 10.23 -11.24 4.29
N GLY A 230 10.08 -10.14 5.00
CA GLY A 230 10.31 -8.83 4.39
C GLY A 230 11.79 -8.51 4.19
N VAL A 231 12.10 -7.83 3.09
CA VAL A 231 13.44 -7.28 2.79
C VAL A 231 13.58 -5.88 3.32
N ARG A 232 14.83 -5.49 3.65
CA ARG A 232 15.17 -4.13 4.08
C ARG A 232 15.77 -3.33 2.93
N SER A 233 15.63 -2.00 3.03
CA SER A 233 16.19 -1.09 2.02
C SER A 233 17.70 -1.16 1.84
N ASP A 234 18.46 -1.53 2.89
CA ASP A 234 19.93 -1.68 2.83
C ASP A 234 20.40 -2.93 2.04
N GLN A 235 19.49 -3.82 1.67
CA GLN A 235 19.74 -4.95 0.76
C GLN A 235 19.68 -4.54 -0.72
N PHE A 236 19.47 -3.26 -1.01
CA PHE A 236 19.37 -2.72 -2.37
C PHE A 236 20.30 -1.54 -2.61
N ARG A 237 20.74 -1.40 -3.85
CA ARG A 237 21.42 -0.21 -4.38
C ARG A 237 20.52 0.42 -5.45
N GLY A 238 19.81 1.50 -5.09
CA GLY A 238 18.69 1.96 -5.90
C GLY A 238 17.65 0.86 -6.01
N LEU A 239 17.17 0.57 -7.20
CA LEU A 239 16.21 -0.51 -7.45
C LEU A 239 16.84 -1.90 -7.63
N THR A 240 18.18 -1.99 -7.57
CA THR A 240 18.90 -3.24 -7.83
C THR A 240 19.25 -3.94 -6.52
N PRO A 241 18.88 -5.22 -6.31
CA PRO A 241 19.30 -5.99 -5.15
C PRO A 241 20.82 -6.18 -5.14
N ILE A 242 21.43 -6.07 -3.95
CA ILE A 242 22.88 -6.27 -3.75
C ILE A 242 23.22 -7.75 -3.83
N GLU A 243 22.35 -8.61 -3.28
CA GLU A 243 22.51 -10.06 -3.29
C GLU A 243 21.38 -10.68 -4.11
N GLN A 244 21.67 -11.80 -4.75
CA GLN A 244 20.64 -12.61 -5.40
C GLN A 244 20.07 -13.60 -4.38
N SER A 245 18.79 -13.92 -4.47
CA SER A 245 18.20 -15.00 -3.70
C SER A 245 19.00 -16.30 -3.92
N SER A 246 19.28 -17.01 -2.84
CA SER A 246 20.05 -18.25 -2.86
C SER A 246 19.30 -19.41 -3.57
N ASP A 247 17.98 -19.29 -3.67
CA ASP A 247 17.08 -20.26 -4.29
C ASP A 247 16.62 -19.88 -5.71
N GLY A 248 17.11 -18.73 -6.23
CA GLY A 248 16.77 -18.22 -7.56
C GLY A 248 15.37 -17.61 -7.67
N GLN A 249 14.69 -17.41 -6.54
CA GLN A 249 13.41 -16.69 -6.52
C GLN A 249 13.63 -15.17 -6.69
N PRO A 250 12.68 -14.43 -7.26
CA PRO A 250 12.74 -12.98 -7.27
C PRO A 250 12.78 -12.47 -5.83
N LEU A 251 13.62 -11.47 -5.57
CA LEU A 251 13.55 -10.72 -4.32
C LEU A 251 12.33 -9.80 -4.33
N ASP A 252 11.88 -9.43 -3.13
CA ASP A 252 10.83 -8.41 -2.98
C ASP A 252 11.19 -7.09 -3.64
N GLY A 253 10.19 -6.25 -3.87
CA GLY A 253 10.28 -4.93 -4.47
C GLY A 253 9.67 -4.84 -5.86
N GLN A 254 9.50 -5.96 -6.56
CA GLN A 254 9.01 -5.98 -7.92
C GLN A 254 7.53 -5.59 -8.04
N ARG A 255 6.66 -6.22 -7.25
CA ARG A 255 5.23 -5.87 -7.24
C ARG A 255 5.01 -4.50 -6.66
N ALA A 256 5.74 -4.14 -5.60
CA ALA A 256 5.70 -2.80 -5.01
C ALA A 256 6.14 -1.72 -6.00
N HIS A 257 7.03 -2.03 -6.96
CA HIS A 257 7.43 -1.14 -8.03
C HIS A 257 6.29 -0.85 -9.04
N GLN A 258 5.36 -1.78 -9.21
CA GLN A 258 4.18 -1.59 -10.07
C GLN A 258 3.01 -0.87 -9.35
N TRP A 259 3.12 -0.65 -8.03
CA TRP A 259 2.11 0.02 -7.25
C TRP A 259 2.36 1.53 -7.15
N HIS A 260 1.50 2.31 -7.80
CA HIS A 260 1.53 3.77 -7.77
C HIS A 260 0.24 4.30 -7.18
N LEU A 261 0.33 5.08 -6.10
CA LEU A 261 -0.84 5.72 -5.52
C LEU A 261 -1.31 6.85 -6.45
N VAL A 262 -0.40 7.73 -6.84
CA VAL A 262 -0.66 8.81 -7.80
C VAL A 262 0.06 8.46 -9.10
N ARG A 263 -0.70 8.11 -10.12
CA ARG A 263 -0.17 7.77 -11.45
C ARG A 263 0.06 9.03 -12.27
N ASN A 264 1.04 9.02 -13.16
CA ASN A 264 1.23 10.09 -14.14
C ASN A 264 0.07 10.13 -15.17
N VAL A 265 -0.03 11.22 -15.92
CA VAL A 265 -1.14 11.47 -16.86
C VAL A 265 -1.23 10.38 -17.93
N SER A 266 -0.09 9.91 -18.43
CA SER A 266 -0.05 8.87 -19.47
C SER A 266 -0.55 7.52 -18.94
N ASP A 267 -0.19 7.15 -17.72
CA ASP A 267 -0.62 5.91 -17.08
C ASP A 267 -2.11 5.95 -16.68
N GLN A 268 -2.60 7.13 -16.25
CA GLN A 268 -4.04 7.31 -15.97
C GLN A 268 -4.90 7.14 -17.21
N ALA A 269 -4.41 7.57 -18.38
CA ALA A 269 -5.11 7.45 -19.65
C ALA A 269 -5.19 6.00 -20.17
N LEU A 270 -4.33 5.10 -19.69
CA LEU A 270 -4.33 3.70 -20.14
C LEU A 270 -5.51 2.92 -19.57
N PRO A 271 -6.20 2.12 -20.41
CA PRO A 271 -7.16 1.14 -19.92
C PRO A 271 -6.53 0.19 -18.89
N LEU A 272 -7.31 -0.22 -17.90
CA LEU A 272 -6.85 -1.13 -16.85
C LEU A 272 -6.23 -2.42 -17.42
N GLU A 273 -6.86 -3.00 -18.44
CA GLU A 273 -6.42 -4.24 -19.10
C GLU A 273 -5.02 -4.08 -19.74
N VAL A 274 -4.75 -2.90 -20.33
CA VAL A 274 -3.45 -2.59 -20.94
C VAL A 274 -2.38 -2.49 -19.85
N ARG A 275 -2.67 -1.82 -18.73
CA ARG A 275 -1.76 -1.74 -17.59
C ARG A 275 -1.46 -3.12 -17.02
N GLN A 276 -2.49 -3.92 -16.77
CA GLN A 276 -2.34 -5.29 -16.26
C GLN A 276 -1.51 -6.18 -17.20
N LYS A 277 -1.68 -6.02 -18.52
CA LYS A 277 -0.87 -6.76 -19.49
C LYS A 277 0.59 -6.31 -19.45
N ARG A 278 0.86 -4.99 -19.39
CA ARG A 278 2.21 -4.44 -19.22
C ARG A 278 2.88 -5.00 -17.98
N ASP A 279 2.23 -4.85 -16.83
CA ASP A 279 2.72 -5.29 -15.54
C ASP A 279 3.04 -6.80 -15.55
N GLY A 280 2.20 -7.61 -16.20
CA GLY A 280 2.43 -9.04 -16.39
C GLY A 280 3.64 -9.36 -17.28
N LEU A 281 3.89 -8.58 -18.33
CA LEU A 281 5.08 -8.72 -19.18
C LEU A 281 6.37 -8.33 -18.45
N GLU A 282 6.33 -7.25 -17.67
CA GLU A 282 7.45 -6.82 -16.83
C GLU A 282 7.79 -7.88 -15.77
N ASP A 283 6.78 -8.46 -15.12
CA ASP A 283 6.93 -9.60 -14.21
C ASP A 283 7.59 -10.80 -14.89
N ALA A 284 7.15 -11.14 -16.09
CA ALA A 284 7.71 -12.25 -16.84
C ALA A 284 9.18 -12.01 -17.22
N ILE A 285 9.52 -10.77 -17.61
CA ILE A 285 10.91 -10.35 -17.92
C ILE A 285 11.80 -10.48 -16.67
N LEU A 286 11.32 -10.05 -15.50
CA LEU A 286 12.11 -10.12 -14.27
C LEU A 286 12.30 -11.56 -13.78
N LYS A 287 11.26 -12.41 -13.86
CA LYS A 287 11.37 -13.86 -13.59
C LYS A 287 12.37 -14.53 -14.52
N LEU A 288 12.35 -14.16 -15.79
CA LEU A 288 13.30 -14.68 -16.77
C LEU A 288 14.74 -14.20 -16.47
N LYS A 289 14.92 -12.93 -16.06
CA LYS A 289 16.24 -12.40 -15.63
C LYS A 289 16.80 -13.16 -14.44
N ALA A 290 15.98 -13.55 -13.48
CA ALA A 290 16.41 -14.41 -12.35
C ALA A 290 16.95 -15.77 -12.81
N GLN A 291 16.39 -16.31 -13.91
CA GLN A 291 16.80 -17.61 -14.48
C GLN A 291 18.00 -17.52 -15.44
N LYS A 292 18.58 -16.35 -15.66
CA LYS A 292 19.66 -16.12 -16.63
C LYS A 292 20.85 -17.09 -16.48
N LYS A 293 21.18 -17.49 -15.24
CA LYS A 293 22.31 -18.39 -14.95
C LYS A 293 21.98 -19.87 -15.14
N THR A 294 20.70 -20.23 -15.14
CA THR A 294 20.22 -21.61 -15.19
C THR A 294 19.76 -22.05 -16.57
N LEU A 295 19.36 -21.10 -17.42
CA LEU A 295 18.91 -21.36 -18.78
C LEU A 295 20.09 -21.37 -19.78
N PRO A 296 20.02 -22.19 -20.84
CA PRO A 296 20.92 -22.08 -21.98
C PRO A 296 20.85 -20.67 -22.58
N PRO A 297 22.00 -20.03 -22.95
CA PRO A 297 22.01 -18.64 -23.42
C PRO A 297 21.08 -18.36 -24.60
N ALA A 298 20.99 -19.26 -25.58
CA ALA A 298 20.11 -19.10 -26.73
C ALA A 298 18.64 -19.13 -26.35
N GLU A 299 18.25 -20.00 -25.42
CA GLU A 299 16.88 -20.09 -24.91
C GLU A 299 16.50 -18.84 -24.11
N TYR A 300 17.38 -18.40 -23.20
CA TYR A 300 17.21 -17.17 -22.45
C TYR A 300 17.00 -15.95 -23.36
N LEU A 301 17.88 -15.76 -24.35
CA LEU A 301 17.79 -14.64 -25.28
C LEU A 301 16.53 -14.69 -26.13
N GLY A 302 16.13 -15.87 -26.63
CA GLY A 302 14.92 -15.99 -27.43
C GLY A 302 13.63 -15.77 -26.62
N GLN A 303 13.61 -16.14 -25.32
CA GLN A 303 12.50 -15.82 -24.44
C GLN A 303 12.46 -14.31 -24.12
N LEU A 304 13.60 -13.71 -23.82
CA LEU A 304 13.70 -12.27 -23.53
C LEU A 304 13.28 -11.41 -24.73
N GLU A 305 13.74 -11.76 -25.94
CA GLU A 305 13.36 -11.06 -27.15
C GLU A 305 11.85 -11.05 -27.36
N ARG A 306 11.18 -12.20 -27.22
CA ARG A 306 9.72 -12.28 -27.36
C ARG A 306 8.97 -11.38 -26.38
N LEU A 307 9.37 -11.39 -25.09
CA LEU A 307 8.74 -10.58 -24.07
C LEU A 307 8.96 -9.08 -24.32
N LEU A 308 10.18 -8.69 -24.74
CA LEU A 308 10.49 -7.30 -25.05
C LEU A 308 9.76 -6.78 -26.29
N VAL A 309 9.61 -7.61 -27.33
CA VAL A 309 8.83 -7.28 -28.53
C VAL A 309 7.35 -7.10 -28.17
N GLU A 310 6.78 -8.02 -27.40
CA GLU A 310 5.39 -7.92 -26.96
C GLU A 310 5.14 -6.67 -26.10
N LEU A 311 6.08 -6.32 -25.23
CA LEU A 311 6.00 -5.09 -24.42
C LEU A 311 6.11 -3.84 -25.30
N ALA A 312 7.00 -3.83 -26.31
CA ALA A 312 7.15 -2.72 -27.24
C ALA A 312 5.87 -2.51 -28.09
N GLU A 313 5.32 -3.58 -28.65
CA GLU A 313 4.05 -3.54 -29.41
C GLU A 313 2.88 -3.03 -28.55
N LEU A 314 2.82 -3.44 -27.28
CA LEU A 314 1.82 -2.95 -26.33
C LEU A 314 1.96 -1.44 -26.11
N ASN A 315 3.19 -0.96 -25.89
CA ASN A 315 3.46 0.47 -25.68
C ASN A 315 3.16 1.30 -26.96
N GLU A 316 3.54 0.84 -28.15
CA GLU A 316 3.20 1.52 -29.41
C GLU A 316 1.68 1.59 -29.61
N SER A 317 0.95 0.50 -29.34
CA SER A 317 -0.50 0.50 -29.44
C SER A 317 -1.19 1.43 -28.45
N ALA A 318 -0.52 1.70 -27.33
CA ALA A 318 -0.95 2.61 -26.28
C ALA A 318 -0.52 4.08 -26.49
N GLY A 319 0.20 4.38 -27.58
CA GLY A 319 0.66 5.72 -27.93
C GLY A 319 1.89 6.21 -27.10
N ARG A 320 2.72 5.28 -26.65
CA ARG A 320 3.97 5.53 -25.90
C ARG A 320 5.19 5.31 -26.77
#